data_13f6b1489d081185b44eb8ae062b4b3a
#
_entry.id   13f6b1489d081185b44eb8ae062b4b3a
#
_cell.length_a   1.000
_cell.length_b   1.000
_cell.length_c   1.000
_cell.angle_alpha   90.00
_cell.angle_beta   90.00
_cell.angle_gamma   90.00
#
_symmetry.space_group_name_H-M   'P 1'
#
loop_
_entity.id
_entity.type
_entity.pdbx_description
1 polymer ?
#
loop_
_entity_poly.entity_id
_entity_poly.type
_entity_poly.pdbx_seq_one_letter_code
_entity_poly.pdbx_strand_id
1 'polypeptide(L)'
;MNQENYISVTQLIKPIKQIILGMRVIDEDTDVNDLINAALGTCIHSGIEKAWKFNYKKNLKSLGYSDELINKIKINPKKEDLKNTDIPIYIEQRNTIKMDDYTISGKFDMVADWNIT
;
A
#
# COMPACT_ATOMS: atom_id res chain seq x y z
N MET A 1 6.81 -18.11 13.73
CA MET A 1 6.43 -18.06 12.32
C MET A 1 7.65 -18.43 11.48
N ASN A 2 7.62 -19.56 10.81
CA ASN A 2 8.73 -19.92 9.91
C ASN A 2 8.73 -18.96 8.73
N GLN A 3 9.73 -18.09 8.69
CA GLN A 3 9.93 -17.14 7.58
C GLN A 3 10.34 -17.83 6.26
N GLU A 4 10.66 -19.13 6.30
CA GLU A 4 11.16 -19.89 5.15
C GLU A 4 10.15 -20.03 4.01
N ASN A 5 8.85 -19.96 4.32
CA ASN A 5 7.77 -20.15 3.34
C ASN A 5 7.01 -18.86 3.01
N TYR A 6 7.58 -17.73 3.32
CA TYR A 6 6.97 -16.41 3.08
C TYR A 6 7.60 -15.75 1.86
N ILE A 7 6.77 -15.40 0.89
CA ILE A 7 7.21 -14.76 -0.36
C ILE A 7 6.43 -13.46 -0.53
N SER A 8 7.15 -12.36 -0.73
CA SER A 8 6.51 -11.09 -1.07
C SER A 8 6.17 -11.03 -2.56
N VAL A 9 5.10 -10.31 -2.90
CA VAL A 9 4.70 -10.10 -4.30
C VAL A 9 5.83 -9.46 -5.11
N THR A 10 6.58 -8.54 -4.51
CA THR A 10 7.73 -7.90 -5.18
C THR A 10 8.87 -8.87 -5.49
N GLN A 11 9.04 -9.93 -4.69
CA GLN A 11 10.00 -10.99 -5.00
C GLN A 11 9.57 -11.85 -6.19
N LEU A 12 8.26 -12.10 -6.34
CA LEU A 12 7.74 -12.91 -7.46
C LEU A 12 7.96 -12.28 -8.83
N ILE A 13 7.99 -10.97 -8.92
CA ILE A 13 8.22 -10.25 -10.18
C ILE A 13 9.69 -10.07 -10.54
N LYS A 14 10.61 -10.40 -9.62
CA LYS A 14 12.05 -10.36 -9.91
C LYS A 14 12.49 -11.57 -10.72
N PRO A 15 13.45 -11.41 -11.66
CA PRO A 15 14.07 -12.55 -12.31
C PRO A 15 14.68 -13.52 -11.29
N ILE A 16 14.53 -14.81 -11.53
CA ILE A 16 15.03 -15.87 -10.63
C ILE A 16 16.50 -15.66 -10.29
N LYS A 17 17.30 -15.24 -11.27
CA LYS A 17 18.73 -14.97 -11.08
C LYS A 17 18.98 -13.89 -10.01
N GLN A 18 18.18 -12.84 -10.00
CA GLN A 18 18.29 -11.76 -8.99
C GLN A 18 17.89 -12.26 -7.60
N ILE A 19 16.88 -13.11 -7.50
CA ILE A 19 16.44 -13.69 -6.23
C ILE A 19 17.57 -14.55 -5.63
N ILE A 20 18.16 -15.41 -6.45
CA ILE A 20 19.25 -16.30 -6.01
C ILE A 20 20.50 -15.52 -5.61
N LEU A 21 20.87 -14.50 -6.39
CA LEU A 21 22.02 -13.64 -6.07
C LEU A 21 21.78 -12.84 -4.79
N GLY A 22 20.57 -12.32 -4.58
CA GLY A 22 20.20 -11.60 -3.36
C GLY A 22 20.28 -12.47 -2.09
N MET A 23 20.00 -13.77 -2.19
CA MET A 23 20.15 -14.71 -1.07
C MET A 23 21.61 -14.99 -0.70
N ARG A 24 22.54 -14.78 -1.63
CA ARG A 24 23.97 -15.05 -1.44
C ARG A 24 24.77 -13.84 -0.97
N VAL A 25 24.22 -12.63 -1.14
CA VAL A 25 24.88 -11.39 -0.71
C VAL A 25 24.57 -11.16 0.75
N ILE A 26 25.58 -11.23 1.61
CA ILE A 26 25.44 -11.02 3.06
C ILE A 26 25.70 -9.57 3.42
N ASP A 27 26.53 -8.88 2.67
CA ASP A 27 26.92 -7.49 2.91
C ASP A 27 26.94 -6.74 1.57
N GLU A 28 26.06 -5.76 1.41
CA GLU A 28 25.99 -4.91 0.23
C GLU A 28 26.26 -3.46 0.64
N ASP A 29 27.30 -2.88 0.07
CA ASP A 29 27.56 -1.46 0.22
C ASP A 29 26.45 -0.69 -0.49
N THR A 30 25.68 0.08 0.30
CA THR A 30 24.59 0.91 -0.23
C THR A 30 25.11 2.30 -0.59
N ASP A 31 24.86 2.74 -1.82
CA ASP A 31 25.21 4.10 -2.25
C ASP A 31 24.38 5.12 -1.45
N VAL A 32 25.03 6.22 -1.05
CA VAL A 32 24.39 7.33 -0.33
C VAL A 32 23.24 7.92 -1.15
N ASN A 33 23.37 7.99 -2.48
CA ASN A 33 22.31 8.46 -3.37
C ASN A 33 21.06 7.58 -3.30
N ASP A 34 21.25 6.27 -3.21
CA ASP A 34 20.12 5.34 -3.07
C ASP A 34 19.42 5.50 -1.71
N LEU A 35 20.18 5.78 -0.66
CA LEU A 35 19.62 6.08 0.66
C LEU A 35 18.81 7.39 0.68
N ILE A 36 19.28 8.42 -0.01
CA ILE A 36 18.55 9.71 -0.14
C ILE A 36 17.25 9.50 -0.91
N ASN A 37 17.29 8.78 -2.02
CA ASN A 37 16.11 8.47 -2.84
C ASN A 37 15.10 7.64 -2.07
N ALA A 38 15.55 6.65 -1.31
CA ALA A 38 14.68 5.84 -0.45
C ALA A 38 14.04 6.68 0.67
N ALA A 39 14.80 7.56 1.30
CA ALA A 39 14.30 8.47 2.34
C ALA A 39 13.26 9.44 1.78
N LEU A 40 13.51 10.02 0.61
CA LEU A 40 12.56 10.90 -0.08
C LEU A 40 11.27 10.16 -0.45
N GLY A 41 11.38 8.95 -0.99
CA GLY A 41 10.24 8.08 -1.29
C GLY A 41 9.40 7.80 -0.04
N THR A 42 10.04 7.48 1.08
CA THR A 42 9.38 7.25 2.37
C THR A 42 8.66 8.50 2.88
N CYS A 43 9.28 9.68 2.75
CA CYS A 43 8.66 10.95 3.16
C CYS A 43 7.41 11.27 2.34
N ILE A 44 7.48 11.12 1.01
CA ILE A 44 6.34 11.34 0.11
C ILE A 44 5.21 10.36 0.43
N HIS A 45 5.53 9.09 0.58
CA HIS A 45 4.58 8.04 0.92
C HIS A 45 3.85 8.32 2.25
N SER A 46 4.61 8.65 3.30
CA SER A 46 4.05 9.02 4.60
C SER A 46 3.21 10.29 4.53
N GLY A 47 3.59 11.26 3.72
CA GLY A 47 2.84 12.49 3.50
C GLY A 47 1.47 12.22 2.87
N ILE A 48 1.44 11.40 1.81
CA ILE A 48 0.20 10.99 1.13
C ILE A 48 -0.70 10.18 2.07
N GLU A 49 -0.13 9.23 2.79
CA GLU A 49 -0.87 8.42 3.76
C GLU A 49 -1.54 9.28 4.84
N LYS A 50 -0.80 10.22 5.44
CA LYS A 50 -1.33 11.14 6.45
C LYS A 50 -2.39 12.08 5.89
N ALA A 51 -2.20 12.58 4.68
CA ALA A 51 -3.16 13.45 4.01
C ALA A 51 -4.52 12.76 3.83
N TRP A 52 -4.53 11.47 3.51
CA TRP A 52 -5.75 10.69 3.38
C TRP A 52 -6.31 10.21 4.72
N LYS A 53 -5.50 9.71 5.62
CA LYS A 53 -5.98 9.16 6.91
C LYS A 53 -6.53 10.22 7.86
N PHE A 54 -5.89 11.38 7.92
CA PHE A 54 -6.22 12.38 8.96
C PHE A 54 -6.88 13.64 8.43
N ASN A 55 -6.50 14.11 7.25
CA ASN A 55 -6.88 15.43 6.74
C ASN A 55 -7.66 15.40 5.42
N TYR A 56 -8.14 14.24 4.98
CA TYR A 56 -8.76 14.13 3.65
C TYR A 56 -9.96 15.04 3.46
N LYS A 57 -10.79 15.24 4.49
CA LYS A 57 -11.96 16.14 4.41
C LYS A 57 -11.55 17.58 4.13
N LYS A 58 -10.59 18.09 4.88
CA LYS A 58 -10.06 19.44 4.71
C LYS A 58 -9.37 19.62 3.36
N ASN A 59 -8.57 18.66 2.96
CA ASN A 59 -7.83 18.69 1.70
C ASN A 59 -8.77 18.64 0.50
N LEU A 60 -9.77 17.77 0.50
CA LEU A 60 -10.76 17.68 -0.58
C LEU A 60 -11.64 18.94 -0.67
N LYS A 61 -12.00 19.50 0.47
CA LYS A 61 -12.75 20.76 0.51
C LYS A 61 -11.95 21.92 -0.08
N SER A 62 -10.66 22.00 0.21
CA SER A 62 -9.77 23.02 -0.36
C SER A 62 -9.58 22.88 -1.87
N LEU A 63 -9.70 21.65 -2.40
CA LEU A 63 -9.65 21.35 -3.83
C LEU A 63 -10.99 21.60 -4.56
N GLY A 64 -12.05 21.99 -3.84
CA GLY A 64 -13.34 22.35 -4.41
C GLY A 64 -14.34 21.22 -4.55
N TYR A 65 -14.10 20.06 -3.94
CA TYR A 65 -15.06 18.96 -3.92
C TYR A 65 -16.26 19.28 -3.01
N SER A 66 -17.43 18.81 -3.40
CA SER A 66 -18.67 19.03 -2.63
C SER A 66 -18.66 18.24 -1.31
N ASP A 67 -19.30 18.80 -0.29
CA ASP A 67 -19.43 18.14 1.01
C ASP A 67 -20.19 16.82 0.90
N GLU A 68 -21.11 16.70 -0.04
CA GLU A 68 -21.85 15.46 -0.31
C GLU A 68 -20.93 14.33 -0.76
N LEU A 69 -19.98 14.62 -1.68
CA LEU A 69 -18.99 13.64 -2.13
C LEU A 69 -18.03 13.27 -0.99
N ILE A 70 -17.54 14.27 -0.25
CA ILE A 70 -16.62 14.07 0.87
C ILE A 70 -17.22 13.15 1.94
N ASN A 71 -18.51 13.28 2.23
CA ASN A 71 -19.19 12.43 3.21
C ASN A 71 -19.40 10.98 2.75
N LYS A 72 -19.37 10.73 1.44
CA LYS A 72 -19.44 9.38 0.87
C LYS A 72 -18.11 8.61 0.97
N ILE A 73 -16.99 9.32 1.11
CA ILE A 73 -15.66 8.73 1.19
C ILE A 73 -15.43 8.13 2.58
N LYS A 74 -15.06 6.87 2.62
CA LYS A 74 -14.69 6.14 3.84
C LYS A 74 -13.26 5.61 3.72
N ILE A 75 -12.44 5.91 4.71
CA ILE A 75 -11.04 5.47 4.76
C ILE A 75 -10.93 4.18 5.56
N ASN A 76 -10.36 3.15 4.96
CA ASN A 76 -10.20 1.83 5.57
C ASN A 76 -11.46 1.30 6.27
N PRO A 77 -12.64 1.34 5.63
CA PRO A 77 -13.88 0.92 6.27
C PRO A 77 -13.94 -0.60 6.43
N LYS A 78 -14.66 -1.06 7.43
CA LYS A 78 -15.06 -2.46 7.52
C LYS A 78 -16.23 -2.72 6.57
N LYS A 79 -16.34 -3.94 6.04
CA LYS A 79 -17.42 -4.32 5.12
C LYS A 79 -18.83 -4.06 5.71
N GLU A 80 -18.95 -4.19 7.02
CA GLU A 80 -20.21 -4.00 7.75
C GLU A 80 -20.66 -2.54 7.81
N ASP A 81 -19.71 -1.60 7.73
CA ASP A 81 -19.97 -0.15 7.83
C ASP A 81 -20.20 0.52 6.47
N LEU A 82 -20.10 -0.25 5.38
CA LEU A 82 -20.25 0.26 4.02
C LEU A 82 -21.71 0.26 3.57
N LYS A 83 -22.15 1.41 3.07
CA LYS A 83 -23.41 1.57 2.33
C LYS A 83 -23.14 1.47 0.83
N ASN A 84 -24.15 1.13 0.04
CA ASN A 84 -24.02 1.00 -1.41
C ASN A 84 -23.60 2.29 -2.12
N THR A 85 -23.79 3.45 -1.48
CA THR A 85 -23.44 4.77 -1.99
C THR A 85 -22.06 5.25 -1.53
N ASP A 86 -21.44 4.55 -0.61
CA ASP A 86 -20.14 4.93 -0.05
C ASP A 86 -19.01 4.57 -1.01
N ILE A 87 -17.96 5.40 -0.99
CA ILE A 87 -16.74 5.18 -1.77
C ILE A 87 -15.65 4.74 -0.78
N PRO A 88 -15.35 3.43 -0.70
CA PRO A 88 -14.29 2.96 0.18
C PRO A 88 -12.91 3.25 -0.43
N ILE A 89 -12.02 3.78 0.37
CA ILE A 89 -10.61 3.98 0.03
C ILE A 89 -9.78 3.19 1.02
N TYR A 90 -9.04 2.21 0.52
CA TYR A 90 -8.14 1.37 1.31
C TYR A 90 -6.71 1.88 1.16
N ILE A 91 -6.05 2.13 2.28
CA ILE A 91 -4.69 2.68 2.31
C ILE A 91 -3.82 1.74 3.14
N GLU A 92 -2.64 1.42 2.61
CA GLU A 92 -1.63 0.63 3.32
C GLU A 92 -2.14 -0.74 3.80
N GLN A 93 -2.98 -1.39 3.01
CA GLN A 93 -3.52 -2.71 3.34
C GLN A 93 -2.61 -3.82 2.84
N ARG A 94 -2.40 -4.83 3.67
CA ARG A 94 -1.66 -6.03 3.32
C ARG A 94 -2.63 -7.18 3.06
N ASN A 95 -2.47 -7.81 1.90
CA ASN A 95 -3.19 -9.01 1.54
C ASN A 95 -2.25 -10.21 1.51
N THR A 96 -2.73 -11.35 1.96
CA THR A 96 -2.00 -12.60 1.97
C THR A 96 -2.83 -13.69 1.29
N ILE A 97 -2.16 -14.50 0.47
CA ILE A 97 -2.75 -15.68 -0.16
C ILE A 97 -1.90 -16.87 0.23
N LYS A 98 -2.55 -17.91 0.69
CA LYS A 98 -1.91 -19.18 1.03
C LYS A 98 -1.99 -20.12 -0.16
N MET A 99 -0.85 -20.60 -0.63
CA MET A 99 -0.73 -21.57 -1.71
C MET A 99 0.12 -22.73 -1.23
N ASP A 100 -0.50 -23.88 -0.99
CA ASP A 100 0.17 -25.04 -0.41
C ASP A 100 0.95 -24.67 0.87
N ASP A 101 2.25 -24.89 0.87
CA ASP A 101 3.13 -24.56 2.00
C ASP A 101 3.64 -23.13 1.99
N TYR A 102 3.33 -22.34 0.94
CA TYR A 102 3.81 -20.98 0.79
C TYR A 102 2.73 -19.94 1.11
N THR A 103 3.15 -18.86 1.73
CA THR A 103 2.32 -17.68 1.94
C THR A 103 2.83 -16.53 1.08
N ILE A 104 2.01 -16.07 0.15
CA ILE A 104 2.32 -14.93 -0.70
C ILE A 104 1.65 -13.69 -0.10
N SER A 105 2.41 -12.63 0.11
CA SER A 105 1.91 -11.40 0.71
C SER A 105 2.30 -10.18 -0.11
N GLY A 106 1.37 -9.28 -0.24
CA GLY A 106 1.58 -7.99 -0.86
C GLY A 106 0.88 -6.88 -0.06
N LYS A 107 1.52 -5.73 -0.02
CA LYS A 107 0.96 -4.50 0.55
C LYS A 107 0.77 -3.52 -0.60
N PHE A 108 -0.43 -2.99 -0.73
CA PHE A 108 -0.72 -1.93 -1.69
C PHE A 108 -0.79 -0.57 -0.99
N ASP A 109 -0.43 0.47 -1.70
CA ASP A 109 -0.40 1.82 -1.15
C ASP A 109 -1.80 2.40 -1.02
N MET A 110 -2.61 2.32 -2.07
CA MET A 110 -3.96 2.86 -2.09
C MET A 110 -4.82 2.16 -3.14
N VAL A 111 -6.05 1.84 -2.77
CA VAL A 111 -7.10 1.39 -3.69
C VAL A 111 -8.38 2.15 -3.40
N ALA A 112 -8.93 2.82 -4.40
CA ALA A 112 -10.25 3.44 -4.34
C ALA A 112 -11.25 2.56 -5.10
N ASP A 113 -12.25 2.06 -4.42
CA ASP A 113 -13.32 1.26 -5.03
C ASP A 113 -14.50 2.17 -5.38
N TRP A 114 -14.48 2.65 -6.61
CA TRP A 114 -15.53 3.50 -7.13
C TRP A 114 -16.50 2.67 -7.99
N ASN A 115 -17.56 2.19 -7.38
CA ASN A 115 -18.66 1.58 -8.12
C ASN A 115 -19.45 2.65 -8.85
N ILE A 116 -19.17 2.83 -10.13
CA ILE A 116 -20.01 3.59 -11.04
C ILE A 116 -21.13 2.64 -11.51
N THR A 117 -22.21 2.67 -10.82
CA THR A 117 -23.48 2.09 -11.33
C THR A 117 -24.34 3.20 -11.89
#